data_887183aab9b8bf99d081fd70ce6be91e
#
_entry.id   887183aab9b8bf99d081fd70ce6be91e
#
_cell.length_a   1.000
_cell.length_b   1.000
_cell.length_c   1.000
_cell.angle_alpha   90.00
_cell.angle_beta   90.00
_cell.angle_gamma   90.00
#
_symmetry.space_group_name_H-M   'P 1'
#
loop_
_entity.id
_entity.type
_entity.pdbx_description
1 polymer ?
#
loop_
_entity_poly.entity_id
_entity_poly.type
_entity_poly.pdbx_seq_one_letter_code
_entity_poly.pdbx_strand_id
1 'polypeptide(L)'
;MKNLFIALACILVITSCKTENDSPSKEVPSTEAKIAAIDTSRYPEELLNVFSAHGGLQEWSEMKSMTYNMDDQSTITDLKSRDIMLEAPNYSIGSINGKVWIAQDSTYFPKERARFYHNLMFYFYAMPFLLADDGIVYSDAAPLEKDGLVYPGIKIGYEANVGDAPDDNYILYYHPETKKMEWLAYTVTYGQSEKSNEYSYIKYNKWQEVNGLLLPKELTWYKVEENKPTVSAGKTRVFSKVDIDRGGLDKQTFKMPENGIYVD
;
A
#
# COMPACT_ATOMS: atom_id res chain seq x y z
N MET A 1 -67.91 -20.98 -50.68
CA MET A 1 -67.31 -20.54 -51.91
C MET A 1 -65.81 -20.42 -51.61
N LYS A 2 -65.12 -21.48 -51.81
CA LYS A 2 -64.10 -21.83 -52.83
C LYS A 2 -63.25 -20.61 -53.17
N ASN A 3 -61.97 -20.67 -52.80
CA ASN A 3 -60.87 -20.57 -53.79
C ASN A 3 -59.53 -21.09 -53.20
N LEU A 4 -59.08 -22.09 -53.80
CA LEU A 4 -57.81 -22.81 -53.77
C LEU A 4 -56.78 -21.99 -54.52
N PHE A 5 -55.59 -21.69 -53.95
CA PHE A 5 -54.43 -21.26 -54.66
C PHE A 5 -53.22 -22.12 -54.36
N ILE A 6 -52.76 -22.77 -55.41
CA ILE A 6 -51.57 -23.60 -55.52
C ILE A 6 -50.35 -22.70 -55.57
N ALA A 7 -49.40 -22.90 -54.68
CA ALA A 7 -48.07 -22.24 -54.71
C ALA A 7 -47.02 -23.22 -55.27
N LEU A 8 -46.45 -22.83 -56.35
CA LEU A 8 -45.40 -23.48 -57.12
C LEU A 8 -44.04 -23.29 -56.43
N ALA A 9 -43.36 -24.39 -56.09
CA ALA A 9 -42.03 -24.38 -55.53
C ALA A 9 -40.97 -24.27 -56.63
N CYS A 10 -40.24 -23.17 -56.69
CA CYS A 10 -39.02 -23.07 -57.52
C CYS A 10 -37.80 -23.44 -56.67
N ILE A 11 -37.18 -24.58 -57.01
CA ILE A 11 -35.90 -25.02 -56.49
C ILE A 11 -34.80 -24.31 -57.27
N LEU A 12 -34.08 -23.36 -56.64
CA LEU A 12 -32.85 -22.79 -57.19
C LEU A 12 -31.66 -23.53 -56.56
N VAL A 13 -30.98 -24.33 -57.38
CA VAL A 13 -29.70 -24.95 -57.04
C VAL A 13 -28.61 -23.93 -57.31
N ILE A 14 -27.98 -23.42 -56.25
CA ILE A 14 -26.78 -22.58 -56.36
C ILE A 14 -25.58 -23.47 -56.08
N THR A 15 -24.80 -23.78 -57.09
CA THR A 15 -23.46 -24.37 -56.95
C THR A 15 -22.50 -23.30 -56.51
N SER A 16 -22.06 -23.34 -55.23
CA SER A 16 -21.01 -22.48 -54.68
C SER A 16 -19.66 -23.18 -54.85
N CYS A 17 -18.78 -22.59 -55.64
CA CYS A 17 -17.38 -22.96 -55.71
C CYS A 17 -16.67 -22.69 -54.39
N LYS A 18 -16.05 -23.72 -53.87
CA LYS A 18 -15.18 -23.69 -52.69
C LYS A 18 -13.81 -23.16 -53.14
N THR A 19 -13.46 -21.97 -52.69
CA THR A 19 -12.09 -21.49 -52.74
C THR A 19 -11.51 -21.64 -51.35
N GLU A 20 -10.66 -22.61 -51.19
CA GLU A 20 -9.82 -22.80 -50.01
C GLU A 20 -8.75 -21.68 -49.99
N ASN A 21 -8.85 -20.77 -49.07
CA ASN A 21 -7.73 -19.96 -48.62
C ASN A 21 -7.45 -20.34 -47.17
N ASP A 22 -6.60 -21.34 -47.02
CA ASP A 22 -5.93 -21.63 -45.75
C ASP A 22 -4.92 -20.51 -45.45
N SER A 23 -5.33 -19.59 -44.62
CA SER A 23 -4.39 -18.78 -43.85
C SER A 23 -4.43 -19.27 -42.39
N PRO A 24 -3.34 -19.76 -41.84
CA PRO A 24 -3.33 -20.15 -40.45
C PRO A 24 -3.51 -18.91 -39.58
N SER A 25 -4.67 -18.81 -38.97
CA SER A 25 -4.89 -17.90 -37.81
C SER A 25 -3.88 -18.29 -36.76
N LYS A 26 -2.83 -17.48 -36.58
CA LYS A 26 -1.98 -17.54 -35.40
C LYS A 26 -2.85 -17.16 -34.20
N GLU A 27 -3.33 -18.16 -33.48
CA GLU A 27 -3.73 -17.96 -32.08
C GLU A 27 -2.53 -17.40 -31.37
N VAL A 28 -2.61 -16.12 -31.00
CA VAL A 28 -1.72 -15.50 -30.01
C VAL A 28 -2.10 -16.15 -28.70
N PRO A 29 -1.23 -16.97 -28.08
CA PRO A 29 -1.53 -17.47 -26.74
C PRO A 29 -1.58 -16.24 -25.83
N SER A 30 -2.75 -15.88 -25.33
CA SER A 30 -2.87 -15.00 -24.19
C SER A 30 -2.33 -15.76 -22.98
N THR A 31 -1.02 -15.64 -22.77
CA THR A 31 -0.40 -16.06 -21.52
C THR A 31 -0.76 -15.01 -20.49
N GLU A 32 -2.00 -15.02 -20.01
CA GLU A 32 -2.30 -14.47 -18.69
C GLU A 32 -1.46 -15.29 -17.72
N ALA A 33 -0.34 -14.71 -17.29
CA ALA A 33 0.47 -15.29 -16.23
C ALA A 33 -0.46 -15.39 -15.02
N LYS A 34 -0.88 -16.62 -14.69
CA LYS A 34 -1.70 -16.92 -13.53
C LYS A 34 -0.90 -16.48 -12.31
N ILE A 35 -1.25 -15.33 -11.74
CA ILE A 35 -0.58 -14.82 -10.54
C ILE A 35 -0.76 -15.90 -9.46
N ALA A 36 0.33 -16.38 -8.91
CA ALA A 36 0.29 -17.39 -7.88
C ALA A 36 -0.47 -16.84 -6.66
N ALA A 37 -1.35 -17.66 -6.09
CA ALA A 37 -2.05 -17.30 -4.87
C ALA A 37 -1.03 -17.07 -3.74
N ILE A 38 -1.24 -16.02 -2.95
CA ILE A 38 -0.38 -15.72 -1.79
C ILE A 38 -0.55 -16.83 -0.75
N ASP A 39 0.56 -17.33 -0.21
CA ASP A 39 0.53 -18.17 0.97
C ASP A 39 0.12 -17.35 2.20
N THR A 40 -1.09 -17.59 2.67
CA THR A 40 -1.67 -16.90 3.83
C THR A 40 -1.46 -17.66 5.14
N SER A 41 -0.85 -18.84 5.11
CA SER A 41 -0.69 -19.71 6.29
C SER A 41 0.17 -19.12 7.41
N ARG A 42 0.99 -18.13 7.08
CA ARG A 42 1.90 -17.47 8.03
C ARG A 42 1.25 -16.33 8.83
N TYR A 43 0.03 -15.91 8.46
CA TYR A 43 -0.64 -14.79 9.11
C TYR A 43 -1.69 -15.26 10.11
N PRO A 44 -1.83 -14.59 11.28
CA PRO A 44 -2.97 -14.81 12.16
C PRO A 44 -4.31 -14.56 11.44
N GLU A 45 -5.34 -15.31 11.80
CA GLU A 45 -6.69 -15.20 11.21
C GLU A 45 -7.23 -13.77 11.34
N GLU A 46 -7.03 -13.14 12.49
CA GLU A 46 -7.46 -11.77 12.75
C GLU A 46 -6.80 -10.77 11.78
N LEU A 47 -5.53 -10.95 11.46
CA LEU A 47 -4.82 -10.11 10.51
C LEU A 47 -5.30 -10.34 9.07
N LEU A 48 -5.62 -11.59 8.72
CA LEU A 48 -6.24 -11.90 7.42
C LEU A 48 -7.60 -11.22 7.26
N ASN A 49 -8.41 -11.17 8.34
CA ASN A 49 -9.66 -10.44 8.35
C ASN A 49 -9.46 -8.93 8.16
N VAL A 50 -8.42 -8.36 8.78
CA VAL A 50 -8.04 -6.96 8.57
C VAL A 50 -7.62 -6.72 7.12
N PHE A 51 -6.74 -7.52 6.55
CA PHE A 51 -6.36 -7.39 5.14
C PHE A 51 -7.57 -7.48 4.20
N SER A 52 -8.47 -8.44 4.45
CA SER A 52 -9.70 -8.59 3.67
C SER A 52 -10.59 -7.36 3.74
N ALA A 53 -10.74 -6.75 4.92
CA ALA A 53 -11.51 -5.51 5.11
C ALA A 53 -10.91 -4.29 4.38
N HIS A 54 -9.66 -4.39 3.92
CA HIS A 54 -8.94 -3.33 3.18
C HIS A 54 -8.75 -3.65 1.69
N GLY A 55 -9.41 -4.67 1.15
CA GLY A 55 -9.33 -5.06 -0.26
C GLY A 55 -8.49 -6.32 -0.52
N GLY A 56 -7.76 -6.80 0.49
CA GLY A 56 -7.05 -8.09 0.46
C GLY A 56 -5.60 -8.04 -0.03
N LEU A 57 -4.83 -9.01 0.44
CA LEU A 57 -3.40 -9.12 0.10
C LEU A 57 -3.16 -9.46 -1.36
N GLN A 58 -4.05 -10.23 -2.00
CA GLN A 58 -3.90 -10.58 -3.41
C GLN A 58 -3.94 -9.32 -4.27
N GLU A 59 -4.91 -8.44 -4.06
CA GLU A 59 -5.03 -7.17 -4.77
C GLU A 59 -3.80 -6.27 -4.52
N TRP A 60 -3.39 -6.14 -3.25
CA TRP A 60 -2.18 -5.39 -2.90
C TRP A 60 -0.93 -5.93 -3.60
N SER A 61 -0.77 -7.25 -3.65
CA SER A 61 0.41 -7.89 -4.23
C SER A 61 0.57 -7.67 -5.72
N GLU A 62 -0.50 -7.33 -6.43
CA GLU A 62 -0.50 -7.03 -7.85
C GLU A 62 -0.08 -5.59 -8.15
N MET A 63 -0.20 -4.71 -7.17
CA MET A 63 0.21 -3.31 -7.32
C MET A 63 1.73 -3.17 -7.39
N LYS A 64 2.20 -2.26 -8.25
CA LYS A 64 3.62 -2.01 -8.50
C LYS A 64 4.03 -0.60 -8.19
N SER A 65 3.11 0.36 -8.27
CA SER A 65 3.39 1.76 -8.00
C SER A 65 2.32 2.38 -7.12
N MET A 66 2.71 3.35 -6.32
CA MET A 66 1.81 4.17 -5.52
C MET A 66 2.27 5.61 -5.53
N THR A 67 1.30 6.53 -5.68
CA THR A 67 1.53 7.96 -5.56
C THR A 67 0.49 8.58 -4.64
N TYR A 68 0.89 9.59 -3.90
CA TYR A 68 -0.04 10.41 -3.11
C TYR A 68 0.56 11.79 -2.81
N ASN A 69 -0.31 12.74 -2.52
CA ASN A 69 0.07 14.03 -1.96
C ASN A 69 -0.33 14.10 -0.49
N MET A 70 0.55 14.65 0.34
CA MET A 70 0.32 14.99 1.73
C MET A 70 0.80 16.42 1.99
N ASP A 71 -0.12 17.31 2.36
CA ASP A 71 0.15 18.76 2.41
C ASP A 71 0.65 19.28 1.04
N ASP A 72 1.84 19.87 1.00
CA ASP A 72 2.52 20.36 -0.21
C ASP A 72 3.60 19.40 -0.75
N GLN A 73 3.64 18.19 -0.22
CA GLN A 73 4.58 17.15 -0.59
C GLN A 73 3.91 16.08 -1.45
N SER A 74 4.56 15.66 -2.53
CA SER A 74 4.19 14.46 -3.29
C SER A 74 5.14 13.31 -2.97
N THR A 75 4.60 12.10 -3.02
CA THR A 75 5.38 10.86 -2.82
C THR A 75 5.06 9.89 -3.94
N ILE A 76 6.08 9.30 -4.51
CA ILE A 76 6.02 8.24 -5.53
C ILE A 76 6.82 7.05 -4.98
N THR A 77 6.23 5.86 -5.02
CA THR A 77 6.86 4.63 -4.51
C THR A 77 6.75 3.51 -5.51
N ASP A 78 7.85 2.84 -5.80
CA ASP A 78 7.84 1.51 -6.40
C ASP A 78 7.57 0.48 -5.29
N LEU A 79 6.42 -0.18 -5.34
CA LEU A 79 5.98 -1.10 -4.30
C LEU A 79 6.77 -2.42 -4.27
N LYS A 80 7.55 -2.71 -5.31
CA LYS A 80 8.36 -3.94 -5.40
C LYS A 80 9.79 -3.71 -4.90
N SER A 81 10.46 -2.67 -5.40
CA SER A 81 11.82 -2.34 -4.97
C SER A 81 11.88 -1.52 -3.68
N ARG A 82 10.77 -0.87 -3.31
CA ARG A 82 10.67 0.11 -2.22
C ARG A 82 11.50 1.37 -2.47
N ASP A 83 11.85 1.62 -3.72
CA ASP A 83 12.44 2.89 -4.11
C ASP A 83 11.38 4.00 -3.99
N ILE A 84 11.76 5.14 -3.43
CA ILE A 84 10.85 6.25 -3.11
C ILE A 84 11.42 7.56 -3.66
N MET A 85 10.53 8.40 -4.18
CA MET A 85 10.75 9.80 -4.47
C MET A 85 9.74 10.64 -3.70
N LEU A 86 10.24 11.59 -2.94
CA LEU A 86 9.49 12.53 -2.15
C LEU A 86 9.88 13.93 -2.60
N GLU A 87 8.91 14.72 -3.08
CA GLU A 87 9.12 16.07 -3.57
C GLU A 87 8.35 17.08 -2.74
N ALA A 88 9.04 18.09 -2.24
CA ALA A 88 8.51 19.25 -1.56
C ALA A 88 8.94 20.53 -2.31
N PRO A 89 8.35 21.71 -2.05
CA PRO A 89 8.65 22.91 -2.82
C PRO A 89 10.14 23.30 -2.88
N ASN A 90 10.92 22.95 -1.87
CA ASN A 90 12.30 23.43 -1.72
C ASN A 90 13.33 22.30 -1.56
N TYR A 91 12.92 21.05 -1.54
CA TYR A 91 13.79 19.90 -1.46
C TYR A 91 13.14 18.66 -2.03
N SER A 92 13.98 17.71 -2.42
CA SER A 92 13.55 16.35 -2.76
C SER A 92 14.38 15.35 -1.96
N ILE A 93 13.76 14.27 -1.53
CA ILE A 93 14.42 13.14 -0.89
C ILE A 93 14.02 11.89 -1.67
N GLY A 94 15.00 11.06 -2.02
CA GLY A 94 14.70 9.83 -2.70
C GLY A 94 15.55 8.68 -2.22
N SER A 95 15.13 7.47 -2.57
CA SER A 95 15.94 6.27 -2.39
C SER A 95 15.97 5.47 -3.68
N ILE A 96 17.11 4.88 -3.98
CA ILE A 96 17.29 3.93 -5.07
C ILE A 96 18.28 2.85 -4.64
N ASN A 97 17.87 1.58 -4.80
CA ASN A 97 18.68 0.42 -4.40
C ASN A 97 19.18 0.51 -2.94
N GLY A 98 18.33 0.97 -2.02
CA GLY A 98 18.63 1.10 -0.59
C GLY A 98 19.53 2.27 -0.21
N LYS A 99 19.95 3.11 -1.17
CA LYS A 99 20.73 4.33 -0.90
C LYS A 99 19.80 5.53 -0.90
N VAL A 100 19.82 6.29 0.17
CA VAL A 100 19.01 7.51 0.33
C VAL A 100 19.84 8.73 -0.10
N TRP A 101 19.18 9.67 -0.77
CA TRP A 101 19.77 10.94 -1.16
C TRP A 101 18.81 12.10 -0.85
N ILE A 102 19.35 13.30 -0.74
CA ILE A 102 18.62 14.56 -0.64
C ILE A 102 19.17 15.58 -1.65
N ALA A 103 18.28 16.33 -2.26
CA ALA A 103 18.60 17.45 -3.13
C ALA A 103 17.88 18.71 -2.64
N GLN A 104 18.62 19.80 -2.45
CA GLN A 104 18.14 21.12 -2.04
C GLN A 104 19.21 22.18 -2.32
N ASP A 105 18.77 23.40 -2.62
CA ASP A 105 19.69 24.50 -2.90
C ASP A 105 20.15 25.25 -1.64
N SER A 106 19.44 25.05 -0.53
CA SER A 106 19.76 25.60 0.79
C SER A 106 19.31 24.60 1.86
N THR A 107 19.61 24.85 3.12
CA THR A 107 19.21 23.93 4.20
C THR A 107 17.74 24.11 4.56
N TYR A 108 16.85 23.55 3.74
CA TYR A 108 15.39 23.50 3.99
C TYR A 108 15.00 22.29 4.84
N PHE A 109 15.70 21.16 4.65
CA PHE A 109 15.50 19.95 5.40
C PHE A 109 16.83 19.46 5.99
N PRO A 110 16.88 19.06 7.28
CA PRO A 110 18.08 18.53 7.93
C PRO A 110 18.52 17.22 7.26
N LYS A 111 19.68 17.21 6.60
CA LYS A 111 20.16 16.05 5.81
C LYS A 111 20.30 14.77 6.64
N GLU A 112 20.71 14.91 7.90
CA GLU A 112 20.86 13.80 8.87
C GLU A 112 19.52 13.12 9.20
N ARG A 113 18.40 13.77 8.93
CA ARG A 113 17.05 13.21 9.10
C ARG A 113 16.49 12.59 7.82
N ALA A 114 17.13 12.80 6.67
CA ALA A 114 16.57 12.39 5.39
C ALA A 114 16.41 10.88 5.30
N ARG A 115 17.37 10.08 5.81
CA ARG A 115 17.25 8.62 5.84
C ARG A 115 16.06 8.14 6.69
N PHE A 116 15.84 8.72 7.85
CA PHE A 116 14.67 8.37 8.67
C PHE A 116 13.35 8.79 8.01
N TYR A 117 13.36 9.96 7.37
CA TYR A 117 12.13 10.57 6.86
C TYR A 117 11.66 10.01 5.52
N HIS A 118 12.58 9.51 4.67
CA HIS A 118 12.29 9.17 3.26
C HIS A 118 11.11 8.19 3.09
N ASN A 119 10.95 7.24 3.99
CA ASN A 119 9.91 6.21 3.94
C ASN A 119 8.89 6.27 5.11
N LEU A 120 9.10 7.17 6.08
CA LEU A 120 8.30 7.23 7.31
C LEU A 120 6.80 7.31 7.04
N MET A 121 6.39 8.26 6.19
CA MET A 121 4.96 8.44 5.88
C MET A 121 4.43 7.34 4.98
N PHE A 122 5.25 6.75 4.13
CA PHE A 122 4.86 5.58 3.34
C PHE A 122 4.50 4.38 4.25
N TYR A 123 5.30 4.12 5.29
CA TYR A 123 5.00 3.05 6.25
C TYR A 123 3.65 3.25 6.93
N PHE A 124 3.34 4.44 7.39
CA PHE A 124 2.02 4.71 7.99
C PHE A 124 0.89 4.67 6.95
N TYR A 125 1.16 5.13 5.73
CA TYR A 125 0.15 5.21 4.69
C TYR A 125 -0.22 3.84 4.10
N ALA A 126 0.73 2.96 3.88
CA ALA A 126 0.52 1.65 3.27
C ALA A 126 0.03 0.56 4.26
N MET A 127 -0.25 0.94 5.53
CA MET A 127 -0.90 0.04 6.48
C MET A 127 -2.34 -0.29 6.04
N PRO A 128 -2.85 -1.51 6.31
CA PRO A 128 -2.17 -2.59 7.05
C PRO A 128 -1.24 -3.46 6.20
N PHE A 129 -1.14 -3.26 4.89
CA PHE A 129 -0.52 -4.20 3.95
C PHE A 129 0.96 -4.44 4.18
N LEU A 130 1.70 -3.44 4.70
CA LEU A 130 3.12 -3.62 5.06
C LEU A 130 3.33 -4.61 6.20
N LEU A 131 2.28 -4.92 6.94
CA LEU A 131 2.32 -5.97 7.97
C LEU A 131 2.34 -7.39 7.37
N ALA A 132 2.34 -7.52 6.06
CA ALA A 132 2.54 -8.77 5.36
C ALA A 132 3.98 -8.96 4.83
N ASP A 133 4.87 -8.01 5.06
CA ASP A 133 6.26 -8.10 4.63
C ASP A 133 7.00 -9.23 5.35
N ASP A 134 8.14 -9.66 4.80
CA ASP A 134 8.93 -10.75 5.37
C ASP A 134 9.64 -10.30 6.68
N GLY A 135 9.91 -11.26 7.57
CA GLY A 135 10.59 -11.02 8.83
C GLY A 135 9.71 -10.38 9.92
N ILE A 136 8.40 -10.42 9.75
CA ILE A 136 7.46 -9.93 10.77
C ILE A 136 7.01 -11.09 11.67
N VAL A 137 6.96 -10.81 12.97
CA VAL A 137 6.50 -11.73 14.02
C VAL A 137 5.24 -11.17 14.66
N TYR A 138 4.20 -11.99 14.77
CA TYR A 138 2.91 -11.60 15.35
C TYR A 138 2.70 -12.24 16.72
N SER A 139 2.03 -11.51 17.60
CA SER A 139 1.59 -12.01 18.91
C SER A 139 0.36 -11.25 19.38
N ASP A 140 -0.29 -11.78 20.42
CA ASP A 140 -1.44 -11.13 21.02
C ASP A 140 -1.05 -9.80 21.68
N ALA A 141 -1.96 -8.83 21.63
CA ALA A 141 -1.86 -7.59 22.35
C ALA A 141 -3.07 -7.38 23.25
N ALA A 142 -2.87 -6.68 24.37
CA ALA A 142 -3.99 -6.20 25.16
C ALA A 142 -4.88 -5.28 24.31
N PRO A 143 -6.22 -5.38 24.41
CA PRO A 143 -7.10 -4.52 23.65
C PRO A 143 -6.98 -3.05 24.06
N LEU A 144 -7.27 -2.15 23.13
CA LEU A 144 -7.37 -0.72 23.38
C LEU A 144 -8.83 -0.35 23.68
N GLU A 145 -9.09 0.18 24.87
CA GLU A 145 -10.37 0.78 25.21
C GLU A 145 -10.34 2.28 24.92
N LYS A 146 -11.19 2.74 24.00
CA LYS A 146 -11.26 4.15 23.61
C LYS A 146 -12.66 4.54 23.16
N ASP A 147 -13.17 5.65 23.67
CA ASP A 147 -14.45 6.25 23.29
C ASP A 147 -15.65 5.25 23.37
N GLY A 148 -15.62 4.34 24.37
CA GLY A 148 -16.66 3.34 24.60
C GLY A 148 -16.59 2.09 23.73
N LEU A 149 -15.56 1.96 22.91
CA LEU A 149 -15.25 0.76 22.10
C LEU A 149 -14.02 0.03 22.65
N VAL A 150 -14.01 -1.27 22.48
CA VAL A 150 -12.88 -2.15 22.77
C VAL A 150 -12.33 -2.65 21.44
N TYR A 151 -11.15 -2.20 21.09
CA TYR A 151 -10.45 -2.56 19.85
C TYR A 151 -9.51 -3.72 20.12
N PRO A 152 -9.73 -4.91 19.54
CA PRO A 152 -8.75 -5.98 19.59
C PRO A 152 -7.42 -5.55 18.96
N GLY A 153 -6.31 -6.05 19.50
CA GLY A 153 -4.96 -5.68 19.07
C GLY A 153 -4.15 -6.87 18.59
N ILE A 154 -3.30 -6.62 17.59
CA ILE A 154 -2.27 -7.55 17.12
C ILE A 154 -0.93 -6.85 17.32
N LYS A 155 -0.06 -7.44 18.12
CA LYS A 155 1.31 -6.93 18.30
C LYS A 155 2.20 -7.46 17.17
N ILE A 156 2.96 -6.55 16.60
CA ILE A 156 3.88 -6.77 15.51
C ILE A 156 5.30 -6.44 15.98
N GLY A 157 6.20 -7.37 15.82
CA GLY A 157 7.64 -7.21 16.01
C GLY A 157 8.38 -7.66 14.76
N TYR A 158 9.69 -7.49 14.76
CA TYR A 158 10.54 -7.89 13.65
C TYR A 158 11.57 -8.91 14.10
N GLU A 159 11.95 -9.78 13.18
CA GLU A 159 13.14 -10.62 13.37
C GLU A 159 14.39 -9.75 13.48
N ALA A 160 15.43 -10.27 14.11
CA ALA A 160 16.69 -9.54 14.28
C ALA A 160 17.28 -9.11 12.93
N ASN A 161 17.68 -7.84 12.83
CA ASN A 161 18.27 -7.21 11.63
C ASN A 161 17.32 -7.03 10.44
N VAL A 162 16.02 -7.01 10.66
CA VAL A 162 15.03 -6.67 9.61
C VAL A 162 14.66 -5.19 9.70
N GLY A 163 14.84 -4.44 8.61
CA GLY A 163 14.52 -3.01 8.53
C GLY A 163 15.54 -2.09 9.19
N ASP A 164 15.28 -0.77 9.13
CA ASP A 164 16.14 0.28 9.70
C ASP A 164 15.98 0.45 11.23
N ALA A 165 14.90 -0.07 11.81
CA ALA A 165 14.59 -0.01 13.24
C ALA A 165 13.99 -1.35 13.73
N PRO A 166 14.77 -2.44 13.78
CA PRO A 166 14.27 -3.78 14.12
C PRO A 166 13.76 -3.90 15.57
N ASP A 167 14.09 -2.95 16.42
CA ASP A 167 13.62 -2.88 17.81
C ASP A 167 12.30 -2.12 17.98
N ASP A 168 11.77 -1.52 16.89
CA ASP A 168 10.44 -0.90 16.92
C ASP A 168 9.36 -1.98 17.07
N ASN A 169 8.36 -1.65 17.87
CA ASN A 169 7.19 -2.49 18.04
C ASN A 169 5.96 -1.73 17.55
N TYR A 170 5.05 -2.45 16.93
CA TYR A 170 3.77 -1.90 16.53
C TYR A 170 2.64 -2.72 17.15
N ILE A 171 1.50 -2.07 17.40
CA ILE A 171 0.25 -2.74 17.71
C ILE A 171 -0.80 -2.18 16.77
N LEU A 172 -1.33 -3.04 15.91
CA LEU A 172 -2.48 -2.72 15.09
C LEU A 172 -3.74 -3.00 15.90
N TYR A 173 -4.61 -1.98 16.02
CA TYR A 173 -5.93 -2.14 16.60
C TYR A 173 -7.00 -1.97 15.52
N TYR A 174 -7.98 -2.86 15.53
CA TYR A 174 -9.03 -2.90 14.52
C TYR A 174 -10.43 -2.87 15.13
N HIS A 175 -11.38 -2.36 14.37
CA HIS A 175 -12.78 -2.32 14.78
C HIS A 175 -13.34 -3.74 14.90
N PRO A 176 -13.98 -4.11 16.02
CA PRO A 176 -14.38 -5.50 16.32
C PRO A 176 -15.37 -6.09 15.29
N GLU A 177 -16.24 -5.26 14.69
CA GLU A 177 -17.24 -5.69 13.72
C GLU A 177 -16.74 -5.59 12.27
N THR A 178 -16.24 -4.39 11.87
CA THR A 178 -15.88 -4.13 10.47
C THR A 178 -14.50 -4.66 10.09
N LYS A 179 -13.67 -5.05 11.07
CA LYS A 179 -12.28 -5.47 10.91
C LYS A 179 -11.35 -4.43 10.28
N LYS A 180 -11.83 -3.21 10.05
CA LYS A 180 -10.97 -2.13 9.57
C LYS A 180 -9.99 -1.70 10.66
N MET A 181 -8.75 -1.44 10.25
CA MET A 181 -7.76 -0.84 11.12
C MET A 181 -8.23 0.55 11.56
N GLU A 182 -8.13 0.85 12.85
CA GLU A 182 -8.56 2.12 13.44
C GLU A 182 -7.42 2.84 14.14
N TRP A 183 -6.50 2.09 14.75
CA TRP A 183 -5.38 2.67 15.48
C TRP A 183 -4.08 1.90 15.21
N LEU A 184 -2.99 2.64 15.22
CA LEU A 184 -1.64 2.11 15.29
C LEU A 184 -0.95 2.66 16.52
N ALA A 185 -0.49 1.80 17.40
CA ALA A 185 0.50 2.15 18.42
C ALA A 185 1.88 1.74 17.90
N TYR A 186 2.90 2.58 18.11
CA TYR A 186 4.26 2.29 17.69
C TYR A 186 5.29 2.91 18.62
N THR A 187 6.43 2.25 18.75
CA THR A 187 7.61 2.81 19.40
C THR A 187 8.53 3.44 18.37
N VAL A 188 9.43 4.31 18.79
CA VAL A 188 10.48 4.89 17.94
C VAL A 188 11.80 4.61 18.60
N THR A 189 12.59 3.72 18.02
CA THR A 189 13.92 3.37 18.52
C THR A 189 15.06 3.82 17.59
N TYR A 190 14.71 4.35 16.42
CA TYR A 190 15.68 4.84 15.44
C TYR A 190 16.64 5.88 16.06
N GLY A 191 17.95 5.58 16.03
CA GLY A 191 18.98 6.45 16.63
C GLY A 191 19.02 6.43 18.15
N GLN A 192 18.28 5.56 18.83
CA GLN A 192 18.33 5.36 20.28
C GLN A 192 19.15 4.10 20.63
N SER A 193 19.81 4.14 21.78
CA SER A 193 20.61 3.01 22.28
C SER A 193 19.79 1.99 23.07
N GLU A 194 18.55 2.31 23.43
CA GLU A 194 17.69 1.48 24.27
C GLU A 194 16.32 1.27 23.62
N LYS A 195 15.73 0.10 23.91
CA LYS A 195 14.35 -0.20 23.49
C LYS A 195 13.38 0.72 24.25
N SER A 196 12.47 1.34 23.52
CA SER A 196 11.40 2.11 24.14
C SER A 196 10.16 1.23 24.36
N ASN A 197 9.54 1.38 25.53
CA ASN A 197 8.23 0.82 25.84
C ASN A 197 7.12 1.90 25.81
N GLU A 198 7.46 3.11 25.40
CA GLU A 198 6.52 4.22 25.28
C GLU A 198 5.95 4.22 23.86
N TYR A 199 4.64 4.04 23.77
CA TYR A 199 3.94 4.02 22.49
C TYR A 199 3.44 5.40 22.11
N SER A 200 3.64 5.76 20.85
CA SER A 200 2.92 6.82 20.16
C SER A 200 1.68 6.23 19.48
N TYR A 201 0.62 7.04 19.30
CA TYR A 201 -0.63 6.55 18.71
C TYR A 201 -1.06 7.39 17.53
N ILE A 202 -1.44 6.69 16.46
CA ILE A 202 -2.07 7.27 15.27
C ILE A 202 -3.48 6.70 15.14
N LYS A 203 -4.46 7.58 14.95
CA LYS A 203 -5.80 7.19 14.52
C LYS A 203 -5.91 7.30 13.01
N TYR A 204 -6.47 6.25 12.41
CA TYR A 204 -6.85 6.19 11.00
C TYR A 204 -8.29 6.70 10.89
N ASN A 205 -8.43 8.03 10.77
CA ASN A 205 -9.72 8.71 10.91
C ASN A 205 -10.68 8.41 9.76
N LYS A 206 -10.14 8.36 8.55
CA LYS A 206 -10.93 8.14 7.33
C LYS A 206 -10.16 7.28 6.34
N TRP A 207 -10.91 6.58 5.54
CA TRP A 207 -10.45 5.71 4.49
C TRP A 207 -10.98 6.17 3.13
N GLN A 208 -10.30 5.82 2.05
CA GLN A 208 -10.69 6.04 0.66
C GLN A 208 -10.42 4.77 -0.15
N GLU A 209 -11.34 4.46 -1.05
CA GLU A 209 -11.17 3.34 -1.97
C GLU A 209 -10.41 3.80 -3.21
N VAL A 210 -9.33 3.08 -3.56
CA VAL A 210 -8.51 3.35 -4.74
C VAL A 210 -8.14 2.01 -5.35
N ASN A 211 -8.60 1.75 -6.57
CA ASN A 211 -8.32 0.55 -7.34
C ASN A 211 -8.51 -0.76 -6.55
N GLY A 212 -9.64 -0.88 -5.83
CA GLY A 212 -10.02 -2.07 -5.07
C GLY A 212 -9.40 -2.17 -3.68
N LEU A 213 -8.51 -1.25 -3.31
CA LEU A 213 -7.90 -1.18 -1.99
C LEU A 213 -8.45 -0.03 -1.16
N LEU A 214 -8.62 -0.27 0.14
CA LEU A 214 -9.02 0.74 1.10
C LEU A 214 -7.75 1.32 1.74
N LEU A 215 -7.38 2.53 1.32
CA LEU A 215 -6.20 3.26 1.77
C LEU A 215 -6.56 4.40 2.71
N PRO A 216 -5.66 4.83 3.62
CA PRO A 216 -5.94 5.94 4.52
C PRO A 216 -6.24 7.23 3.77
N LYS A 217 -7.23 7.98 4.22
CA LYS A 217 -7.50 9.36 3.77
C LYS A 217 -7.01 10.38 4.78
N GLU A 218 -7.10 10.06 6.06
CA GLU A 218 -6.68 10.96 7.15
C GLU A 218 -6.00 10.16 8.27
N LEU A 219 -4.88 10.68 8.75
CA LEU A 219 -4.15 10.19 9.91
C LEU A 219 -4.01 11.30 10.95
N THR A 220 -4.29 10.99 12.21
CA THR A 220 -4.15 11.95 13.33
C THR A 220 -3.36 11.35 14.47
N TRP A 221 -2.31 12.03 14.90
CA TRP A 221 -1.55 11.66 16.10
C TRP A 221 -2.29 12.09 17.35
N TYR A 222 -2.18 11.28 18.39
CA TYR A 222 -2.82 11.53 19.69
C TYR A 222 -1.78 11.76 20.77
N LYS A 223 -2.13 12.60 21.74
CA LYS A 223 -1.38 12.73 23.00
C LYS A 223 -1.55 11.44 23.78
N VAL A 224 -0.53 11.10 24.56
CA VAL A 224 -0.47 9.85 25.32
C VAL A 224 -0.33 10.17 26.79
N GLU A 225 -1.15 9.54 27.62
CA GLU A 225 -1.06 9.56 29.09
C GLU A 225 -1.22 8.11 29.57
N GLU A 226 -0.37 7.69 30.49
CA GLU A 226 -0.37 6.30 30.99
C GLU A 226 -0.36 5.24 29.87
N ASN A 227 0.42 5.52 28.82
CA ASN A 227 0.55 4.67 27.62
C ASN A 227 -0.77 4.43 26.87
N LYS A 228 -1.71 5.38 26.93
CA LYS A 228 -3.00 5.34 26.21
C LYS A 228 -3.24 6.64 25.45
N PRO A 229 -3.90 6.60 24.28
CA PRO A 229 -4.22 7.81 23.53
C PRO A 229 -5.34 8.60 24.22
N THR A 230 -5.14 9.91 24.40
CA THR A 230 -6.12 10.79 25.07
C THR A 230 -6.86 11.69 24.10
N VAL A 231 -6.24 12.75 23.60
CA VAL A 231 -6.82 13.72 22.66
C VAL A 231 -5.91 13.91 21.44
N SER A 232 -6.46 14.45 20.37
CA SER A 232 -5.64 14.79 19.18
C SER A 232 -4.46 15.68 19.56
N ALA A 233 -3.27 15.33 19.07
CA ALA A 233 -2.02 16.04 19.34
C ALA A 233 -1.80 17.24 18.40
N GLY A 234 -2.65 17.46 17.41
CA GLY A 234 -2.48 18.56 16.49
C GLY A 234 -3.01 18.27 15.08
N LYS A 235 -2.22 18.66 14.07
CA LYS A 235 -2.63 18.60 12.67
C LYS A 235 -2.90 17.16 12.19
N THR A 236 -4.06 16.96 11.60
CA THR A 236 -4.39 15.75 10.83
C THR A 236 -3.66 15.80 9.48
N ARG A 237 -3.02 14.71 9.10
CA ARG A 237 -2.46 14.53 7.76
C ARG A 237 -3.54 14.03 6.82
N VAL A 238 -3.73 14.73 5.71
CA VAL A 238 -4.73 14.41 4.70
C VAL A 238 -4.01 13.96 3.43
N PHE A 239 -4.39 12.82 2.91
CA PHE A 239 -3.84 12.26 1.68
C PHE A 239 -4.80 12.53 0.51
N SER A 240 -4.25 13.04 -0.57
CA SER A 240 -4.99 13.42 -1.78
C SER A 240 -4.24 12.99 -3.03
N LYS A 241 -4.90 13.03 -4.19
CA LYS A 241 -4.34 12.62 -5.49
C LYS A 241 -3.70 11.23 -5.40
N VAL A 242 -4.35 10.35 -4.67
CA VAL A 242 -3.87 8.98 -4.46
C VAL A 242 -4.11 8.18 -5.70
N ASP A 243 -3.08 7.51 -6.17
CA ASP A 243 -3.13 6.51 -7.21
C ASP A 243 -2.29 5.30 -6.81
N ILE A 244 -2.77 4.11 -7.15
CA ILE A 244 -2.06 2.85 -6.96
C ILE A 244 -2.34 1.98 -8.19
N ASP A 245 -1.29 1.47 -8.82
CA ASP A 245 -1.41 0.86 -10.14
C ASP A 245 -0.55 -0.40 -10.29
N ARG A 246 -0.99 -1.26 -11.22
CA ARG A 246 -0.26 -2.48 -11.62
C ARG A 246 0.87 -2.20 -12.63
N GLY A 247 0.97 -0.99 -13.15
CA GLY A 247 2.07 -0.53 -13.97
C GLY A 247 3.33 -0.29 -13.15
N GLY A 248 4.48 -0.68 -13.68
CA GLY A 248 5.77 -0.38 -13.06
C GLY A 248 6.22 1.04 -13.37
N LEU A 249 7.11 1.57 -12.55
CA LEU A 249 7.74 2.87 -12.74
C LEU A 249 9.09 2.74 -13.44
N ASP A 250 9.47 3.79 -14.19
CA ASP A 250 10.84 3.89 -14.70
C ASP A 250 11.79 4.16 -13.52
N LYS A 251 12.86 3.40 -13.42
CA LYS A 251 13.89 3.58 -12.39
C LYS A 251 14.54 4.97 -12.44
N GLN A 252 14.49 5.66 -13.59
CA GLN A 252 14.95 7.04 -13.69
C GLN A 252 14.16 7.99 -12.76
N THR A 253 12.93 7.67 -12.42
CA THR A 253 12.09 8.41 -11.45
C THR A 253 12.80 8.60 -10.11
N PHE A 254 13.59 7.62 -9.68
CA PHE A 254 14.23 7.61 -8.36
C PHE A 254 15.68 8.04 -8.38
N LYS A 255 16.19 8.40 -9.55
CA LYS A 255 17.58 8.79 -9.72
C LYS A 255 17.88 10.11 -9.01
N MET A 256 18.99 10.14 -8.28
CA MET A 256 19.50 11.35 -7.65
C MET A 256 19.79 12.43 -8.72
N PRO A 257 19.25 13.67 -8.58
CA PRO A 257 19.61 14.78 -9.46
C PRO A 257 21.05 15.27 -9.24
N GLU A 258 21.55 16.12 -10.14
CA GLU A 258 22.95 16.58 -10.13
C GLU A 258 23.35 17.32 -8.84
N ASN A 259 22.41 18.10 -8.25
CA ASN A 259 22.63 18.81 -6.99
C ASN A 259 22.32 17.95 -5.74
N GLY A 260 22.07 16.66 -5.92
CA GLY A 260 21.78 15.74 -4.83
C GLY A 260 23.06 15.21 -4.16
N ILE A 261 22.93 14.83 -2.91
CA ILE A 261 23.96 14.14 -2.12
C ILE A 261 23.38 12.89 -1.46
N TYR A 262 24.15 11.82 -1.43
CA TYR A 262 23.76 10.63 -0.64
C TYR A 262 23.89 10.94 0.86
N VAL A 263 23.00 10.33 1.63
CA VAL A 263 22.97 10.40 3.10
C VAL A 263 22.90 8.99 3.66
N ASP A 264 23.68 8.74 4.72
CA ASP A 264 23.78 7.43 5.38
C ASP A 264 22.95 7.44 6.68
#